data_3389fc462b484a3a9ebb7e10bca5e71d
#
_entry.id   3389fc462b484a3a9ebb7e10bca5e71d
#
_cell.length_a   1.000
_cell.length_b   1.000
_cell.length_c   1.000
_cell.angle_alpha   90.00
_cell.angle_beta   90.00
_cell.angle_gamma   90.00
#
_symmetry.space_group_name_H-M   'P 1'
#
loop_
_entity.id
_entity.type
_entity.pdbx_description
1 polymer ?
#
loop_
_entity_poly.entity_id
_entity_poly.type
_entity_poly.pdbx_seq_one_letter_code
_entity_poly.pdbx_strand_id
1 'polypeptide(L)'
;IAEQYLESLDQSKVATEVRRLLVQMLPSGKADQDTVARRLYRSTSTLQRQLTAEGTSYRDILETTRRSLAEKYLRDGDRSQAEIAYMIGFSDQSNFARAFKRWKGMSPGEFQKTA
;
A
#
# COMPACT_ATOMS: atom_id res chain seq x y z
N ILE A 1 26.73 1.65 -6.75
CA ILE A 1 27.62 2.40 -5.96
C ILE A 1 26.85 3.40 -5.11
N ALA A 2 26.88 4.70 -5.37
CA ALA A 2 26.14 5.64 -4.53
C ALA A 2 24.64 5.36 -4.56
N GLU A 3 24.10 5.10 -5.74
CA GLU A 3 22.68 4.80 -5.89
C GLU A 3 22.31 3.49 -5.22
N GLN A 4 23.14 2.48 -5.37
CA GLN A 4 22.90 1.20 -4.72
C GLN A 4 22.95 1.31 -3.21
N TYR A 5 23.84 2.13 -2.71
CA TYR A 5 23.97 2.37 -1.29
C TYR A 5 22.71 3.05 -0.76
N LEU A 6 22.20 4.05 -1.48
CA LEU A 6 20.98 4.75 -1.08
C LEU A 6 19.78 3.82 -1.10
N GLU A 7 19.67 2.94 -2.08
CA GLU A 7 18.62 1.93 -2.11
C GLU A 7 18.68 1.02 -0.90
N SER A 8 19.89 0.60 -0.52
CA SER A 8 20.06 -0.25 0.65
C SER A 8 19.60 0.46 1.91
N LEU A 9 19.93 1.75 2.05
CA LEU A 9 19.46 2.54 3.19
C LEU A 9 17.96 2.67 3.21
N ASP A 10 17.33 2.91 2.05
CA ASP A 10 15.88 3.00 1.96
C ASP A 10 15.24 1.69 2.37
N GLN A 11 15.80 0.56 1.95
CA GLN A 11 15.27 -0.75 2.29
C GLN A 11 15.36 -1.06 3.78
N SER A 12 16.25 -0.38 4.52
CA SER A 12 16.36 -0.57 5.97
C SER A 12 15.43 0.33 6.77
N LYS A 13 14.72 1.24 6.12
CA LYS A 13 13.81 2.14 6.81
C LYS A 13 12.57 1.41 7.28
N VAL A 14 11.98 1.93 8.37
CA VAL A 14 10.76 1.38 8.93
C VAL A 14 9.61 1.44 7.92
N ALA A 15 9.52 2.54 7.16
CA ALA A 15 8.50 2.66 6.11
C ALA A 15 8.55 1.51 5.11
N THR A 16 9.75 1.08 4.74
CA THR A 16 9.91 -0.05 3.81
C THR A 16 9.44 -1.36 4.44
N GLU A 17 9.75 -1.56 5.72
CA GLU A 17 9.25 -2.73 6.44
C GLU A 17 7.73 -2.77 6.49
N VAL A 18 7.11 -1.61 6.79
CA VAL A 18 5.66 -1.49 6.83
C VAL A 18 5.06 -1.81 5.46
N ARG A 19 5.62 -1.25 4.39
CA ARG A 19 5.12 -1.50 3.04
C ARG A 19 5.19 -2.98 2.68
N ARG A 20 6.29 -3.62 3.02
CA ARG A 20 6.48 -5.04 2.74
C ARG A 20 5.44 -5.91 3.44
N LEU A 21 5.15 -5.59 4.71
CA LEU A 21 4.10 -6.28 5.44
C LEU A 21 2.71 -6.03 4.87
N LEU A 22 2.44 -4.79 4.46
CA LEU A 22 1.13 -4.44 3.91
C LEU A 22 0.82 -5.23 2.64
N VAL A 23 1.81 -5.41 1.77
CA VAL A 23 1.61 -6.20 0.56
C VAL A 23 1.13 -7.61 0.91
N GLN A 24 1.64 -8.19 1.99
CA GLN A 24 1.26 -9.53 2.43
C GLN A 24 -0.08 -9.55 3.17
N MET A 25 -0.37 -8.50 3.94
CA MET A 25 -1.52 -8.49 4.85
C MET A 25 -2.80 -7.93 4.26
N LEU A 26 -2.71 -7.12 3.20
CA LEU A 26 -3.89 -6.46 2.64
C LEU A 26 -5.02 -7.44 2.29
N PRO A 27 -4.75 -8.59 1.64
CA PRO A 27 -5.83 -9.52 1.31
C PRO A 27 -6.54 -10.10 2.52
N SER A 28 -5.91 -10.10 3.69
CA SER A 28 -6.52 -10.66 4.89
C SER A 28 -7.57 -9.73 5.51
N GLY A 29 -7.57 -8.46 5.12
CA GLY A 29 -8.42 -7.45 5.73
C GLY A 29 -7.99 -7.04 7.12
N LYS A 30 -6.82 -7.47 7.57
CA LYS A 30 -6.32 -7.21 8.93
C LYS A 30 -5.11 -6.27 8.95
N ALA A 31 -4.98 -5.44 7.94
CA ALA A 31 -3.84 -4.54 7.81
C ALA A 31 -4.07 -3.23 8.57
N ASP A 32 -4.37 -3.34 9.87
CA ASP A 32 -4.47 -2.16 10.73
C ASP A 32 -3.13 -1.83 11.36
N GLN A 33 -3.00 -0.60 11.84
CA GLN A 33 -1.73 -0.10 12.35
C GLN A 33 -1.23 -0.90 13.56
N ASP A 34 -2.13 -1.27 14.46
CA ASP A 34 -1.75 -2.03 15.66
C ASP A 34 -1.19 -3.40 15.28
N THR A 35 -1.82 -4.09 14.34
CA THR A 35 -1.37 -5.40 13.90
C THR A 35 -0.01 -5.31 13.23
N VAL A 36 0.19 -4.29 12.38
CA VAL A 36 1.48 -4.08 11.71
C VAL A 36 2.57 -3.79 12.74
N ALA A 37 2.28 -2.93 13.72
CA ALA A 37 3.24 -2.60 14.77
C ALA A 37 3.67 -3.86 15.52
N ARG A 38 2.70 -4.69 15.93
CA ARG A 38 3.00 -5.93 16.63
C ARG A 38 3.87 -6.87 15.80
N ARG A 39 3.58 -6.98 14.51
CA ARG A 39 4.37 -7.81 13.60
C ARG A 39 5.82 -7.33 13.53
N LEU A 40 6.03 -6.06 13.74
CA LEU A 40 7.37 -5.46 13.72
C LEU A 40 7.97 -5.34 15.13
N TYR A 41 7.33 -5.96 16.12
CA TYR A 41 7.78 -5.96 17.51
C TYR A 41 7.93 -4.55 18.08
N ARG A 42 6.97 -3.67 17.74
CA ARG A 42 6.92 -2.29 18.19
C ARG A 42 5.53 -1.95 18.71
N SER A 43 5.46 -0.98 19.63
CA SER A 43 4.16 -0.41 19.99
C SER A 43 3.70 0.52 18.86
N THR A 44 2.41 0.80 18.82
CA THR A 44 1.85 1.75 17.85
C THR A 44 2.51 3.11 17.98
N SER A 45 2.72 3.58 19.21
CA SER A 45 3.37 4.88 19.46
C SER A 45 4.79 4.92 18.90
N THR A 46 5.56 3.86 19.13
CA THR A 46 6.92 3.78 18.61
C THR A 46 6.92 3.79 17.09
N LEU A 47 6.02 3.02 16.47
CA LEU A 47 5.90 2.98 15.02
C LEU A 47 5.59 4.37 14.48
N GLN A 48 4.62 5.07 15.08
CA GLN A 48 4.25 6.42 14.64
C GLN A 48 5.43 7.38 14.72
N ARG A 49 6.20 7.35 15.81
CA ARG A 49 7.36 8.22 15.96
C ARG A 49 8.42 7.94 14.90
N GLN A 50 8.68 6.66 14.65
CA GLN A 50 9.68 6.26 13.67
C GLN A 50 9.27 6.68 12.26
N LEU A 51 7.99 6.51 11.90
CA LEU A 51 7.51 6.93 10.60
C LEU A 51 7.53 8.45 10.44
N THR A 52 7.16 9.18 11.49
CA THR A 52 7.22 10.63 11.47
C THR A 52 8.66 11.11 11.24
N ALA A 53 9.62 10.45 11.90
CA ALA A 53 11.03 10.78 11.71
C ALA A 53 11.50 10.54 10.28
N GLU A 54 10.86 9.61 9.56
CA GLU A 54 11.16 9.34 8.16
C GLU A 54 10.34 10.22 7.20
N GLY A 55 9.51 11.10 7.73
CA GLY A 55 8.71 12.02 6.93
C GLY A 55 7.43 11.45 6.36
N THR A 56 6.90 10.39 6.97
CA THR A 56 5.71 9.73 6.47
C THR A 56 4.78 9.32 7.63
N SER A 57 3.71 8.61 7.30
CA SER A 57 2.76 8.08 8.29
C SER A 57 2.27 6.73 7.81
N TYR A 58 1.69 5.95 8.75
CA TYR A 58 1.09 4.67 8.38
C TYR A 58 0.01 4.86 7.30
N ARG A 59 -0.82 5.87 7.46
CA ARG A 59 -1.91 6.15 6.51
C ARG A 59 -1.37 6.43 5.11
N ASP A 60 -0.30 7.22 5.01
CA ASP A 60 0.31 7.53 3.71
C ASP A 60 0.89 6.28 3.06
N ILE A 61 1.56 5.45 3.85
CA ILE A 61 2.14 4.21 3.33
C ILE A 61 1.04 3.27 2.87
N LEU A 62 -0.03 3.15 3.64
CA LEU A 62 -1.17 2.31 3.28
C LEU A 62 -1.78 2.76 1.96
N GLU A 63 -2.04 4.04 1.82
CA GLU A 63 -2.67 4.59 0.62
C GLU A 63 -1.77 4.44 -0.60
N THR A 64 -0.49 4.79 -0.49
CA THR A 64 0.42 4.68 -1.62
C THR A 64 0.65 3.23 -2.02
N THR A 65 0.68 2.32 -1.06
CA THR A 65 0.84 0.89 -1.33
C THR A 65 -0.38 0.35 -2.08
N ARG A 66 -1.59 0.68 -1.60
CA ARG A 66 -2.82 0.27 -2.27
C ARG A 66 -2.88 0.80 -3.69
N ARG A 67 -2.54 2.07 -3.88
CA ARG A 67 -2.56 2.69 -5.21
C ARG A 67 -1.57 2.01 -6.15
N SER A 68 -0.35 1.80 -5.72
CA SER A 68 0.68 1.17 -6.54
C SER A 68 0.28 -0.24 -6.95
N LEU A 69 -0.27 -1.02 -6.02
CA LEU A 69 -0.72 -2.37 -6.31
C LEU A 69 -1.90 -2.37 -7.27
N ALA A 70 -2.85 -1.45 -7.08
CA ALA A 70 -4.00 -1.34 -7.99
C ALA A 70 -3.55 -1.05 -9.41
N GLU A 71 -2.64 -0.10 -9.59
CA GLU A 71 -2.12 0.24 -10.91
C GLU A 71 -1.44 -0.95 -11.56
N LYS A 72 -0.63 -1.67 -10.79
CA LYS A 72 0.06 -2.86 -11.30
C LYS A 72 -0.93 -3.93 -11.75
N TYR A 73 -1.90 -4.26 -10.90
CA TYR A 73 -2.87 -5.31 -11.24
C TYR A 73 -3.76 -4.93 -12.42
N LEU A 74 -4.12 -3.66 -12.52
CA LEU A 74 -4.90 -3.19 -13.67
C LEU A 74 -4.10 -3.27 -14.97
N ARG A 75 -2.82 -2.93 -14.92
CA ARG A 75 -1.95 -3.03 -16.10
C ARG A 75 -1.74 -4.48 -16.53
N ASP A 76 -1.58 -5.37 -15.56
CA ASP A 76 -1.39 -6.79 -15.83
C ASP A 76 -2.62 -7.38 -16.54
N GLY A 77 -3.82 -6.91 -16.19
CA GLY A 77 -5.05 -7.23 -16.90
C GLY A 77 -5.59 -8.64 -16.70
N ASP A 78 -5.07 -9.38 -15.74
CA ASP A 78 -5.46 -10.77 -15.52
C ASP A 78 -6.36 -11.00 -14.29
N ARG A 79 -6.83 -9.90 -13.68
CA ARG A 79 -7.74 -9.97 -12.53
C ARG A 79 -8.93 -9.05 -12.75
N SER A 80 -10.08 -9.45 -12.21
CA SER A 80 -11.26 -8.61 -12.21
C SER A 80 -11.09 -7.45 -11.23
N GLN A 81 -11.90 -6.41 -11.38
CA GLN A 81 -11.87 -5.29 -10.44
C GLN A 81 -12.26 -5.74 -9.03
N ALA A 82 -13.18 -6.70 -8.91
CA ALA A 82 -13.56 -7.25 -7.62
C ALA A 82 -12.39 -7.97 -6.95
N GLU A 83 -11.62 -8.74 -7.73
CA GLU A 83 -10.43 -9.41 -7.23
C GLU A 83 -9.38 -8.41 -6.78
N ILE A 84 -9.16 -7.36 -7.56
CA ILE A 84 -8.19 -6.32 -7.22
C ILE A 84 -8.59 -5.63 -5.92
N ALA A 85 -9.88 -5.29 -5.79
CA ALA A 85 -10.39 -4.67 -4.57
C ALA A 85 -10.05 -5.53 -3.35
N TYR A 86 -10.32 -6.83 -3.44
CA TYR A 86 -9.99 -7.76 -2.38
C TYR A 86 -8.49 -7.80 -2.08
N MET A 87 -7.67 -7.88 -3.13
CA MET A 87 -6.22 -8.01 -3.00
C MET A 87 -5.58 -6.81 -2.31
N ILE A 88 -6.15 -5.63 -2.48
CA ILE A 88 -5.61 -4.41 -1.87
C ILE A 88 -6.37 -3.97 -0.61
N GLY A 89 -7.24 -4.84 -0.11
CA GLY A 89 -7.82 -4.67 1.22
C GLY A 89 -9.09 -3.83 1.30
N PHE A 90 -9.80 -3.63 0.19
CA PHE A 90 -11.10 -2.97 0.24
C PHE A 90 -12.21 -3.99 0.52
N SER A 91 -13.26 -3.52 1.19
CA SER A 91 -14.39 -4.39 1.54
C SER A 91 -15.24 -4.78 0.33
N ASP A 92 -15.29 -3.91 -0.68
CA ASP A 92 -16.04 -4.20 -1.91
C ASP A 92 -15.48 -3.41 -3.09
N GLN A 93 -15.95 -3.77 -4.29
CA GLN A 93 -15.50 -3.15 -5.53
C GLN A 93 -15.86 -1.66 -5.61
N SER A 94 -17.02 -1.28 -5.08
CA SER A 94 -17.47 0.12 -5.13
C SER A 94 -16.54 1.03 -4.34
N ASN A 95 -16.13 0.59 -3.15
CA ASN A 95 -15.19 1.35 -2.34
C ASN A 95 -13.85 1.52 -3.03
N PHE A 96 -13.38 0.44 -3.68
CA PHE A 96 -12.16 0.50 -4.46
C PHE A 96 -12.29 1.50 -5.61
N ALA A 97 -13.38 1.43 -6.37
CA ALA A 97 -13.57 2.30 -7.53
C ALA A 97 -13.57 3.78 -7.12
N ARG A 98 -14.23 4.10 -6.00
CA ARG A 98 -14.25 5.48 -5.50
C ARG A 98 -12.88 5.96 -5.07
N ALA A 99 -12.13 5.11 -4.38
CA ALA A 99 -10.78 5.45 -3.96
C ALA A 99 -9.87 5.64 -5.17
N PHE A 100 -9.97 4.76 -6.15
CA PHE A 100 -9.12 4.84 -7.34
C PHE A 100 -9.39 6.13 -8.11
N LYS A 101 -10.66 6.49 -8.26
CA LYS A 101 -11.01 7.74 -8.95
C LYS A 101 -10.45 8.94 -8.21
N ARG A 102 -10.48 8.91 -6.87
CA ARG A 102 -9.86 9.98 -6.06
C ARG A 102 -8.36 10.06 -6.29
N TRP A 103 -7.69 8.91 -6.39
CA TRP A 103 -6.25 8.87 -6.56
C TRP A 103 -5.81 9.30 -7.96
N LYS A 104 -6.52 8.85 -8.98
CA LYS A 104 -6.06 8.95 -10.38
C LYS A 104 -6.91 9.88 -11.24
N GLY A 105 -8.04 10.34 -10.75
CA GLY A 105 -8.93 11.17 -11.54
C GLY A 105 -9.75 10.42 -12.58
N MET A 106 -9.65 9.11 -12.62
CA MET A 106 -10.39 8.28 -13.57
C MET A 106 -10.75 6.95 -12.90
N SER A 107 -11.72 6.25 -13.48
CA SER A 107 -12.14 4.95 -12.94
C SER A 107 -11.09 3.87 -13.23
N PRO A 108 -11.13 2.75 -12.48
CA PRO A 108 -10.24 1.63 -12.77
C PRO A 108 -10.36 1.12 -14.22
N GLY A 109 -11.59 1.06 -14.73
CA GLY A 109 -11.82 0.60 -16.10
C GLY A 109 -11.20 1.54 -17.14
N GLU A 110 -11.35 2.84 -16.92
CA GLU A 110 -10.74 3.84 -17.80
C GLU A 110 -9.22 3.75 -17.76
N PHE A 111 -8.67 3.61 -16.57
CA PHE A 111 -7.21 3.49 -16.39
C PHE A 111 -6.69 2.25 -17.12
N GLN A 112 -7.37 1.13 -16.98
CA GLN A 112 -6.95 -0.12 -17.61
C GLN A 112 -6.90 0.01 -19.15
N LYS A 113 -7.84 0.74 -19.72
CA LYS A 113 -7.86 0.95 -21.17
C LYS A 113 -6.70 1.79 -21.67
N THR A 114 -6.18 2.70 -20.83
CA THR A 114 -5.09 3.59 -21.21
C THR A 114 -3.72 3.01 -20.89
N ALA A 115 -3.67 1.96 -20.11
CA ALA A 115 -2.40 1.41 -19.63
C ALA A 115 -1.70 0.50 -20.64
#